data_a09b0dbad5835e5a26dff2f379846567
#
_entry.id   a09b0dbad5835e5a26dff2f379846567
#
_cell.length_a   1.000
_cell.length_b   1.000
_cell.length_c   1.000
_cell.angle_alpha   90.00
_cell.angle_beta   90.00
_cell.angle_gamma   90.00
#
_symmetry.space_group_name_H-M   'P 1'
#
loop_
_entity.id
_entity.type
_entity.pdbx_description
1 polymer ?
#
loop_
_entity_poly.entity_id
_entity_poly.type
_entity_poly.pdbx_seq_one_letter_code
_entity_poly.pdbx_strand_id
1 'polypeptide(L)'
;DTIIIHCSATKKSSSLTPLELVKMHRKRGFNGCGYHFYIRKDGEICEMRSVKTVGAHCKGHNEGSIGICYEGGLDDKGNPLDTRTEEQKKAMKFLVKILKKEYDIRTVAGHRDFSPDLNGNGEIEPHEWIKMCPCFDVRAEFGE
;
A
#
# COMPACT_ATOMS: atom_id res chain seq x y z
N ASP A 1 13.25 1.89 6.72
CA ASP A 1 13.32 0.57 7.34
C ASP A 1 11.99 -0.19 7.32
N THR A 2 10.93 0.44 6.85
CA THR A 2 9.59 -0.15 6.80
C THR A 2 9.02 -0.03 5.40
N ILE A 3 8.37 -1.11 4.93
CA ILE A 3 7.54 -1.09 3.73
C ILE A 3 6.09 -1.12 4.19
N ILE A 4 5.29 -0.18 3.71
CA ILE A 4 3.86 -0.11 4.01
C ILE A 4 3.08 -0.34 2.71
N ILE A 5 2.23 -1.38 2.71
CA ILE A 5 1.46 -1.75 1.53
C ILE A 5 0.04 -1.20 1.62
N HIS A 6 -0.41 -0.63 0.52
CA HIS A 6 -1.72 0.00 0.37
C HIS A 6 -2.46 -0.55 -0.85
N CYS A 7 -3.75 -0.24 -0.94
CA CYS A 7 -4.53 -0.39 -2.16
C CYS A 7 -5.05 0.98 -2.60
N SER A 8 -5.36 1.11 -3.88
CA SER A 8 -5.91 2.37 -4.40
C SER A 8 -7.37 2.60 -3.99
N ALA A 9 -8.01 1.59 -3.40
CA ALA A 9 -9.42 1.60 -3.04
C ALA A 9 -10.31 1.90 -4.25
N THR A 10 -10.04 1.18 -5.33
CA THR A 10 -10.81 1.25 -6.57
C THR A 10 -11.45 -0.09 -6.88
N LYS A 11 -12.56 -0.06 -7.63
CA LYS A 11 -13.32 -1.27 -7.94
C LYS A 11 -12.53 -2.22 -8.83
N LYS A 12 -12.75 -3.53 -8.62
CA LYS A 12 -12.09 -4.60 -9.38
C LYS A 12 -12.24 -4.42 -10.89
N SER A 13 -13.41 -3.99 -11.35
CA SER A 13 -13.69 -3.78 -12.79
C SER A 13 -13.24 -2.42 -13.31
N SER A 14 -12.82 -1.50 -12.43
CA SER A 14 -12.36 -0.17 -12.83
C SER A 14 -10.87 -0.18 -13.13
N SER A 15 -10.42 0.82 -13.88
CA SER A 15 -9.01 1.07 -14.14
C SER A 15 -8.62 2.43 -13.57
N LEU A 16 -7.47 2.48 -12.92
CA LEU A 16 -6.91 3.74 -12.40
C LEU A 16 -5.47 3.85 -12.92
N THR A 17 -5.27 4.72 -13.92
CA THR A 17 -3.94 4.92 -14.48
C THR A 17 -3.03 5.65 -13.49
N PRO A 18 -1.68 5.51 -13.63
CA PRO A 18 -0.76 6.27 -12.79
C PRO A 18 -1.02 7.78 -12.84
N LEU A 19 -1.33 8.33 -14.00
CA LEU A 19 -1.63 9.74 -14.14
C LEU A 19 -2.89 10.14 -13.38
N GLU A 20 -3.94 9.32 -13.43
CA GLU A 20 -5.17 9.55 -12.68
C GLU A 20 -4.91 9.50 -11.17
N LEU A 21 -4.06 8.60 -10.71
CA LEU A 21 -3.67 8.51 -9.31
C LEU A 21 -2.94 9.79 -8.86
N VAL A 22 -2.02 10.30 -9.67
CA VAL A 22 -1.33 11.56 -9.40
C VAL A 22 -2.34 12.70 -9.30
N LYS A 23 -3.29 12.78 -10.23
CA LYS A 23 -4.33 13.82 -10.22
C LYS A 23 -5.19 13.76 -8.96
N MET A 24 -5.56 12.56 -8.50
CA MET A 24 -6.31 12.38 -7.26
C MET A 24 -5.55 12.93 -6.05
N HIS A 25 -4.25 12.63 -5.96
CA HIS A 25 -3.42 13.09 -4.86
C HIS A 25 -3.21 14.60 -4.90
N ARG A 26 -3.05 15.18 -6.09
CA ARG A 26 -2.93 16.63 -6.23
C ARG A 26 -4.20 17.36 -5.78
N LYS A 27 -5.38 16.79 -6.04
CA LYS A 27 -6.65 17.35 -5.54
C LYS A 27 -6.72 17.34 -4.02
N ARG A 28 -6.02 16.41 -3.36
CA ARG A 28 -5.93 16.34 -1.90
C ARG A 28 -4.87 17.27 -1.33
N GLY A 29 -4.18 18.05 -2.17
CA GLY A 29 -3.15 18.98 -1.76
C GLY A 29 -1.73 18.44 -1.79
N PHE A 30 -1.52 17.24 -2.32
CA PHE A 30 -0.19 16.66 -2.45
C PHE A 30 0.52 17.22 -3.69
N ASN A 31 1.86 17.26 -3.65
CA ASN A 31 2.67 17.73 -4.78
C ASN A 31 2.82 16.67 -5.88
N GLY A 32 2.27 15.49 -5.70
CA GLY A 32 2.32 14.38 -6.64
C GLY A 32 1.74 13.15 -5.98
N CYS A 33 2.09 11.96 -6.47
CA CYS A 33 1.66 10.71 -5.84
C CYS A 33 2.30 10.54 -4.47
N GLY A 34 1.51 10.15 -3.47
CA GLY A 34 2.00 9.91 -2.11
C GLY A 34 2.71 8.57 -1.95
N TYR A 35 2.49 7.62 -2.87
CA TYR A 35 3.16 6.31 -2.86
C TYR A 35 4.46 6.37 -3.64
N HIS A 36 5.42 5.54 -3.26
CA HIS A 36 6.67 5.41 -4.02
C HIS A 36 6.49 4.51 -5.24
N PHE A 37 5.70 3.43 -5.10
CA PHE A 37 5.44 2.48 -6.17
C PHE A 37 3.96 2.19 -6.30
N TYR A 38 3.53 1.94 -7.53
CA TYR A 38 2.15 1.59 -7.86
C TYR A 38 2.15 0.37 -8.77
N ILE A 39 1.45 -0.70 -8.36
CA ILE A 39 1.41 -1.96 -9.11
C ILE A 39 0.06 -2.08 -9.80
N ARG A 40 0.08 -2.07 -11.13
CA ARG A 40 -1.11 -2.19 -11.97
C ARG A 40 -1.65 -3.63 -11.98
N LYS A 41 -2.87 -3.81 -12.45
CA LYS A 41 -3.52 -5.13 -12.49
C LYS A 41 -2.78 -6.16 -13.33
N ASP A 42 -2.05 -5.73 -14.37
CA ASP A 42 -1.23 -6.59 -15.21
C ASP A 42 0.15 -6.89 -14.61
N GLY A 43 0.43 -6.38 -13.43
CA GLY A 43 1.71 -6.55 -12.75
C GLY A 43 2.73 -5.47 -13.06
N GLU A 44 2.39 -4.47 -13.86
CA GLU A 44 3.32 -3.37 -14.14
C GLU A 44 3.63 -2.60 -12.86
N ILE A 45 4.93 -2.43 -12.58
CA ILE A 45 5.42 -1.68 -11.42
C ILE A 45 5.81 -0.28 -11.88
N CYS A 46 5.10 0.72 -11.37
CA CYS A 46 5.34 2.12 -11.71
C CYS A 46 6.02 2.82 -10.54
N GLU A 47 7.20 3.40 -10.77
CA GLU A 47 7.83 4.26 -9.77
C GLU A 47 7.16 5.64 -9.84
N MET A 48 6.51 6.04 -8.75
CA MET A 48 5.70 7.27 -8.71
C MET A 48 6.39 8.39 -7.93
N ARG A 49 7.29 8.05 -7.02
CA ARG A 49 8.03 8.98 -6.20
C ARG A 49 9.37 8.35 -5.85
N SER A 50 10.45 9.13 -5.85
CA SER A 50 11.76 8.61 -5.47
C SER A 50 11.73 8.09 -4.03
N VAL A 51 12.33 6.92 -3.80
CA VAL A 51 12.46 6.33 -2.46
C VAL A 51 13.21 7.27 -1.51
N LYS A 52 14.06 8.13 -2.05
CA LYS A 52 14.82 9.12 -1.27
C LYS A 52 13.96 10.27 -0.78
N THR A 53 12.73 10.41 -1.28
CA THR A 53 11.79 11.44 -0.90
C THR A 53 10.77 10.85 0.07
N VAL A 54 10.49 11.55 1.17
CA VAL A 54 9.47 11.12 2.12
C VAL A 54 8.11 11.09 1.42
N GLY A 55 7.37 10.00 1.58
CA GLY A 55 6.06 9.83 0.97
C GLY A 55 4.93 10.57 1.69
N ALA A 56 3.73 10.43 1.17
CA ALA A 56 2.51 10.96 1.80
C ALA A 56 1.43 9.87 1.69
N HIS A 57 1.65 8.73 2.37
CA HIS A 57 0.81 7.56 2.23
C HIS A 57 0.30 6.98 3.56
N CYS A 58 0.93 7.31 4.67
CA CYS A 58 0.50 6.82 5.98
C CYS A 58 0.83 7.87 7.03
N LYS A 59 -0.16 8.67 7.42
CA LYS A 59 0.02 9.79 8.35
C LYS A 59 0.74 9.35 9.63
N GLY A 60 1.81 10.04 9.98
CA GLY A 60 2.62 9.74 11.16
C GLY A 60 3.69 8.67 10.93
N HIS A 61 3.69 7.99 9.79
CA HIS A 61 4.62 6.91 9.49
C HIS A 61 5.30 7.06 8.13
N ASN A 62 5.20 8.24 7.50
CA ASN A 62 5.77 8.47 6.17
C ASN A 62 7.30 8.47 6.20
N GLU A 63 7.89 9.08 7.21
CA GLU A 63 9.34 9.13 7.34
C GLU A 63 9.90 7.75 7.66
N GLY A 64 10.94 7.35 6.94
CA GLY A 64 11.56 6.04 7.13
C GLY A 64 10.78 4.87 6.52
N SER A 65 9.74 5.13 5.71
CA SER A 65 8.95 4.09 5.07
C SER A 65 8.88 4.24 3.55
N ILE A 66 8.63 3.11 2.89
CA ILE A 66 8.38 3.05 1.45
C ILE A 66 6.93 2.61 1.26
N GLY A 67 6.15 3.40 0.55
CA GLY A 67 4.75 3.10 0.26
C GLY A 67 4.59 2.37 -1.07
N ILE A 68 3.99 1.18 -1.02
CA ILE A 68 3.64 0.40 -2.21
C ILE A 68 2.11 0.30 -2.27
N CYS A 69 1.53 0.71 -3.40
CA CYS A 69 0.08 0.65 -3.61
C CYS A 69 -0.23 -0.29 -4.77
N TYR A 70 -1.23 -1.17 -4.63
CA TYR A 70 -1.71 -1.93 -5.76
C TYR A 70 -3.05 -1.39 -6.26
N GLU A 71 -3.30 -1.49 -7.55
CA GLU A 71 -4.54 -1.06 -8.17
C GLU A 71 -5.67 -2.02 -7.79
N GLY A 72 -6.69 -1.53 -7.09
CA GLY A 72 -7.82 -2.33 -6.65
C GLY A 72 -8.19 -2.13 -5.19
N GLY A 73 -8.64 -3.18 -4.54
CA GLY A 73 -8.99 -3.20 -3.13
C GLY A 73 -10.49 -3.14 -2.84
N LEU A 74 -11.34 -2.98 -3.87
CA LEU A 74 -12.79 -3.00 -3.73
C LEU A 74 -13.42 -3.97 -4.73
N ASP A 75 -14.49 -4.67 -4.29
CA ASP A 75 -15.32 -5.43 -5.23
C ASP A 75 -16.16 -4.46 -6.07
N ASP A 76 -16.96 -4.98 -7.01
CA ASP A 76 -17.75 -4.13 -7.91
C ASP A 76 -18.90 -3.41 -7.20
N LYS A 77 -19.22 -3.80 -5.97
CA LYS A 77 -20.20 -3.12 -5.12
C LYS A 77 -19.57 -2.05 -4.23
N GLY A 78 -18.24 -1.91 -4.26
CA GLY A 78 -17.52 -0.93 -3.46
C GLY A 78 -17.13 -1.43 -2.07
N ASN A 79 -17.24 -2.73 -1.81
CA ASN A 79 -16.83 -3.31 -0.53
C ASN A 79 -15.36 -3.70 -0.53
N PRO A 80 -14.64 -3.57 0.60
CA PRO A 80 -13.24 -3.99 0.69
C PRO A 80 -13.07 -5.46 0.33
N LEU A 81 -12.08 -5.74 -0.53
CA LEU A 81 -11.76 -7.09 -0.99
C LEU A 81 -10.31 -7.12 -1.47
N ASP A 82 -9.62 -8.23 -1.21
CA ASP A 82 -8.31 -8.46 -1.83
C ASP A 82 -8.52 -8.81 -3.30
N THR A 83 -8.39 -7.81 -4.17
CA THR A 83 -8.62 -7.95 -5.62
C THR A 83 -7.33 -8.18 -6.38
N ARG A 84 -6.19 -8.45 -5.70
CA ARG A 84 -4.91 -8.62 -6.38
C ARG A 84 -4.97 -9.75 -7.39
N THR A 85 -4.53 -9.48 -8.63
CA THR A 85 -4.35 -10.50 -9.66
C THR A 85 -3.10 -11.33 -9.34
N GLU A 86 -2.94 -12.47 -9.99
CA GLU A 86 -1.72 -13.27 -9.83
C GLU A 86 -0.49 -12.47 -10.26
N GLU A 87 -0.62 -11.66 -11.32
CA GLU A 87 0.45 -10.79 -11.81
C GLU A 87 0.84 -9.75 -10.76
N GLN A 88 -0.16 -9.18 -10.07
CA GLN A 88 0.10 -8.21 -8.98
C GLN A 88 0.81 -8.87 -7.80
N LYS A 89 0.39 -10.09 -7.44
CA LYS A 89 1.02 -10.82 -6.32
C LYS A 89 2.48 -11.12 -6.63
N LYS A 90 2.78 -11.56 -7.86
CA LYS A 90 4.16 -11.84 -8.29
C LYS A 90 5.00 -10.57 -8.31
N ALA A 91 4.46 -9.49 -8.87
CA ALA A 91 5.15 -8.20 -8.94
C ALA A 91 5.44 -7.65 -7.53
N MET A 92 4.48 -7.77 -6.62
CA MET A 92 4.64 -7.31 -5.24
C MET A 92 5.74 -8.07 -4.52
N LYS A 93 5.77 -9.41 -4.64
CA LYS A 93 6.83 -10.24 -4.05
C LYS A 93 8.20 -9.86 -4.60
N PHE A 94 8.29 -9.67 -5.91
CA PHE A 94 9.52 -9.27 -6.58
C PHE A 94 10.01 -7.90 -6.06
N LEU A 95 9.13 -6.91 -6.00
CA LEU A 95 9.46 -5.57 -5.55
C LEU A 95 9.91 -5.57 -4.08
N VAL A 96 9.18 -6.24 -3.20
CA VAL A 96 9.54 -6.34 -1.78
C VAL A 96 10.91 -6.98 -1.62
N LYS A 97 11.18 -8.04 -2.37
CA LYS A 97 12.48 -8.74 -2.33
C LYS A 97 13.63 -7.83 -2.76
N ILE A 98 13.45 -7.05 -3.82
CA ILE A 98 14.46 -6.11 -4.30
C ILE A 98 14.70 -5.02 -3.25
N LEU A 99 13.65 -4.44 -2.70
CA LEU A 99 13.77 -3.39 -1.70
C LEU A 99 14.47 -3.87 -0.44
N LYS A 100 14.22 -5.11 -0.02
CA LYS A 100 14.91 -5.71 1.13
C LYS A 100 16.42 -5.89 0.86
N LYS A 101 16.81 -6.09 -0.38
CA LYS A 101 18.23 -6.20 -0.76
C LYS A 101 18.92 -4.83 -0.77
N GLU A 102 18.23 -3.80 -1.23
CA GLU A 102 18.83 -2.48 -1.41
C GLU A 102 18.80 -1.62 -0.15
N TYR A 103 17.84 -1.87 0.73
CA TYR A 103 17.63 -1.08 1.94
C TYR A 103 17.53 -1.98 3.16
N ASP A 104 17.84 -1.44 4.33
CA ASP A 104 17.71 -2.17 5.60
C ASP A 104 16.23 -2.19 6.01
N ILE A 105 15.45 -3.03 5.37
CA ILE A 105 14.01 -3.18 5.64
C ILE A 105 13.82 -4.18 6.78
N ARG A 106 13.22 -3.72 7.86
CA ARG A 106 12.97 -4.55 9.05
C ARG A 106 11.52 -4.99 9.16
N THR A 107 10.59 -4.22 8.59
CA THR A 107 9.17 -4.48 8.72
C THR A 107 8.47 -4.31 7.39
N VAL A 108 7.60 -5.26 7.04
CA VAL A 108 6.66 -5.14 5.92
C VAL A 108 5.26 -5.28 6.53
N ALA A 109 4.45 -4.26 6.40
CA ALA A 109 3.12 -4.21 7.02
C ALA A 109 2.10 -3.56 6.10
N GLY A 110 0.83 -3.72 6.39
CA GLY A 110 -0.25 -3.05 5.68
C GLY A 110 -0.61 -1.72 6.35
N HIS A 111 -1.27 -0.85 5.60
CA HIS A 111 -1.71 0.44 6.15
C HIS A 111 -2.56 0.25 7.41
N ARG A 112 -3.46 -0.74 7.41
CA ARG A 112 -4.34 -1.02 8.57
C ARG A 112 -3.58 -1.43 9.83
N ASP A 113 -2.36 -1.94 9.69
CA ASP A 113 -1.54 -2.35 10.83
C ASP A 113 -1.02 -1.15 11.64
N PHE A 114 -1.18 0.06 11.11
CA PHE A 114 -0.82 1.32 11.78
C PHE A 114 -2.03 2.01 12.40
N SER A 115 -3.16 1.29 12.52
CA SER A 115 -4.32 1.77 13.27
C SER A 115 -4.00 1.82 14.77
N PRO A 116 -4.72 2.64 15.55
CA PRO A 116 -4.42 2.74 16.99
C PRO A 116 -4.78 1.46 17.74
N ASP A 117 -3.96 1.11 18.74
CA ASP A 117 -4.22 0.01 19.66
C ASP A 117 -5.19 0.49 20.74
N LEU A 118 -6.49 0.33 20.50
CA LEU A 118 -7.54 0.88 21.34
C LEU A 118 -7.67 0.19 22.71
N ASN A 119 -7.32 -1.09 22.79
CA ASN A 119 -7.44 -1.85 24.05
C ASN A 119 -6.12 -2.01 24.79
N GLY A 120 -5.01 -1.52 24.22
CA GLY A 120 -3.71 -1.50 24.88
C GLY A 120 -3.03 -2.85 25.02
N ASN A 121 -3.45 -3.87 24.23
CA ASN A 121 -2.87 -5.22 24.34
C ASN A 121 -1.58 -5.42 23.55
N GLY A 122 -1.10 -4.38 22.86
CA GLY A 122 0.13 -4.46 22.04
C GLY A 122 -0.07 -5.01 20.64
N GLU A 123 -1.27 -5.39 20.28
CA GLU A 123 -1.62 -5.93 18.96
C GLU A 123 -2.73 -5.11 18.33
N ILE A 124 -2.68 -4.97 16.99
CA ILE A 124 -3.72 -4.29 16.23
C ILE A 124 -4.68 -5.35 15.69
N GLU A 125 -5.89 -5.34 16.22
CA GLU A 125 -6.92 -6.30 15.88
C GLU A 125 -7.94 -5.71 14.90
N PRO A 126 -8.72 -6.54 14.17
CA PRO A 126 -9.63 -6.03 13.13
C PRO A 126 -10.58 -4.93 13.57
N HIS A 127 -11.08 -4.98 14.81
CA HIS A 127 -12.00 -3.96 15.32
C HIS A 127 -11.32 -2.60 15.55
N GLU A 128 -9.98 -2.56 15.53
CA GLU A 128 -9.19 -1.34 15.71
C GLU A 128 -8.82 -0.69 14.37
N TRP A 129 -9.07 -1.36 13.25
CA TRP A 129 -8.69 -0.84 11.93
C TRP A 129 -9.52 0.39 11.56
N ILE A 130 -8.84 1.51 11.31
CA ILE A 130 -9.47 2.72 10.80
C ILE A 130 -9.82 2.53 9.33
N LYS A 131 -8.97 1.80 8.58
CA LYS A 131 -9.16 1.50 7.16
C LYS A 131 -8.88 0.03 6.91
N MET A 132 -9.56 -0.55 5.92
CA MET A 132 -9.32 -1.94 5.51
C MET A 132 -8.08 -2.09 4.62
N CYS A 133 -7.60 -1.00 4.03
CA CYS A 133 -6.41 -0.99 3.18
C CYS A 133 -5.23 -1.70 3.84
N PRO A 134 -4.57 -2.63 3.18
CA PRO A 134 -4.68 -3.02 1.77
C PRO A 134 -5.63 -4.20 1.48
N CYS A 135 -6.52 -4.54 2.38
CA CYS A 135 -7.55 -5.57 2.23
C CYS A 135 -7.02 -7.01 2.22
N PHE A 136 -5.80 -7.22 2.68
CA PHE A 136 -5.24 -8.55 2.94
C PHE A 136 -4.25 -8.45 4.11
N ASP A 137 -3.91 -9.59 4.68
CA ASP A 137 -2.99 -9.63 5.83
C ASP A 137 -1.55 -9.63 5.34
N VAL A 138 -0.94 -8.44 5.30
CA VAL A 138 0.44 -8.26 4.84
C VAL A 138 1.43 -8.99 5.73
N ARG A 139 1.23 -8.94 7.04
CA ARG A 139 2.15 -9.60 7.99
C ARG A 139 2.14 -11.11 7.83
N ALA A 140 0.98 -11.70 7.54
CA ALA A 140 0.89 -13.13 7.29
C ALA A 140 1.59 -13.53 5.99
N GLU A 141 1.57 -12.66 4.98
CA GLU A 141 2.16 -12.96 3.67
C GLU A 141 3.65 -12.60 3.58
N PHE A 142 4.08 -11.49 4.18
CA PHE A 142 5.44 -10.94 4.06
C PHE A 142 6.18 -10.84 5.38
N GLY A 143 5.50 -10.98 6.50
CA GLY A 143 6.11 -10.93 7.82
C GLY A 143 6.89 -12.21 8.13
N GLU A 144 7.77 -12.14 9.07
CA GLU A 144 8.53 -13.29 9.55
C GLU A 144 8.02 -13.77 10.90
#